data_c7cd3584879d50945532c14346b8426b
#
_entry.id   c7cd3584879d50945532c14346b8426b
#
_cell.length_a   1.000
_cell.length_b   1.000
_cell.length_c   1.000
_cell.angle_alpha   90.00
_cell.angle_beta   90.00
_cell.angle_gamma   90.00
#
_symmetry.space_group_name_H-M   'P 1'
#
loop_
_entity.id
_entity.type
_entity.pdbx_description
1 polymer ?
#
loop_
_entity_poly.entity_id
_entity_poly.type
_entity_poly.pdbx_seq_one_letter_code
_entity_poly.pdbx_strand_id
1 'polypeptide(L)'
;SPLAAAAGLRWSGRRYGQTGLVCAIDLAADHGGIARQVFYPGGPFAVLPLPERRAQIVWSERTALAARIAGLDDAGYLEEIRRRLGGLAEATGLAGRRRAYPLEIALAYAFAAPRLALLGDAAHAMHPIAGQGFNVGLRDVATLAEVLAEARRRGEDVGTAAVLDRYQRWRRFDSTALGGVTDGLNRLFSTDAGPVRALRDAGLRFVNAAPAVKRRIMTAAAGLDGDLPRLLRGEAP
;
A
#
# COMPACT_ATOMS: atom_id res chain seq x y z
N SER A 1 12.14 -1.39 12.78
CA SER A 1 13.36 -2.18 12.53
C SER A 1 14.34 -2.03 13.70
N PRO A 2 14.76 -3.13 14.35
CA PRO A 2 15.74 -3.06 15.46
C PRO A 2 17.08 -2.46 15.03
N LEU A 3 17.57 -2.79 13.82
CA LEU A 3 18.80 -2.23 13.28
C LEU A 3 18.73 -0.72 13.08
N ALA A 4 17.61 -0.24 12.60
CA ALA A 4 17.41 1.20 12.41
C ALA A 4 17.32 1.94 13.74
N ALA A 5 16.68 1.36 14.75
CA ALA A 5 16.64 1.91 16.10
C ALA A 5 18.05 1.97 16.73
N ALA A 6 18.85 0.90 16.56
CA ALA A 6 20.25 0.86 17.01
C ALA A 6 21.12 1.93 16.31
N ALA A 7 20.81 2.29 15.06
CA ALA A 7 21.45 3.37 14.33
C ALA A 7 20.91 4.77 14.67
N GLY A 8 20.05 4.91 15.69
CA GLY A 8 19.48 6.19 16.14
C GLY A 8 18.42 6.76 15.19
N LEU A 9 17.95 6.01 14.21
CA LEU A 9 16.90 6.46 13.30
C LEU A 9 15.54 6.47 14.02
N ARG A 10 14.74 7.48 13.75
CA ARG A 10 13.44 7.71 14.37
C ARG A 10 12.36 7.83 13.33
N TRP A 11 11.12 7.57 13.70
CA TRP A 11 9.93 7.67 12.86
C TRP A 11 8.92 8.66 13.41
N SER A 12 8.24 9.35 12.53
CA SER A 12 6.95 9.99 12.79
C SER A 12 5.85 9.11 12.25
N GLY A 13 4.76 8.98 12.97
CA GLY A 13 3.65 8.18 12.48
C GLY A 13 2.47 8.15 13.45
N ARG A 14 1.40 7.50 13.02
CA ARG A 14 0.20 7.30 13.84
C ARG A 14 -0.52 6.03 13.42
N ARG A 15 -1.24 5.44 14.35
CA ARG A 15 -2.17 4.35 14.08
C ARG A 15 -3.48 4.90 13.55
N TYR A 16 -4.08 4.20 12.61
CA TYR A 16 -5.39 4.58 12.07
C TYR A 16 -6.57 4.18 12.96
N GLY A 17 -6.35 3.36 13.99
CA GLY A 17 -7.43 2.70 14.74
C GLY A 17 -8.15 1.64 13.89
N GLN A 18 -7.50 1.21 12.82
CA GLN A 18 -7.95 0.18 11.90
C GLN A 18 -7.01 -1.03 11.94
N THR A 19 -7.57 -2.18 11.60
CA THR A 19 -6.84 -3.45 11.43
C THR A 19 -7.17 -4.02 10.06
N GLY A 20 -6.13 -4.42 9.33
CA GLY A 20 -6.26 -5.15 8.08
C GLY A 20 -6.48 -6.63 8.36
N LEU A 21 -7.62 -7.16 7.91
CA LEU A 21 -7.93 -8.58 7.89
C LEU A 21 -7.61 -9.14 6.51
N VAL A 22 -6.85 -10.22 6.46
CA VAL A 22 -6.33 -10.78 5.22
C VAL A 22 -6.53 -12.28 5.20
N CYS A 23 -7.15 -12.80 4.14
CA CYS A 23 -7.24 -14.24 3.87
C CYS A 23 -7.49 -14.50 2.38
N ALA A 24 -7.14 -15.68 1.91
CA ALA A 24 -7.59 -16.16 0.60
C ALA A 24 -8.94 -16.86 0.73
N ILE A 25 -9.75 -16.79 -0.32
CA ILE A 25 -11.05 -17.45 -0.45
C ILE A 25 -11.14 -18.18 -1.78
N ASP A 26 -11.91 -19.27 -1.81
CA ASP A 26 -12.35 -19.93 -3.02
C ASP A 26 -13.62 -19.27 -3.55
N LEU A 27 -13.74 -19.16 -4.87
CA LEU A 27 -14.87 -18.53 -5.57
C LEU A 27 -15.66 -19.58 -6.37
N ALA A 28 -16.98 -19.43 -6.41
CA ALA A 28 -17.86 -20.28 -7.24
C ALA A 28 -17.58 -20.07 -8.75
N ALA A 29 -17.29 -18.83 -9.16
CA ALA A 29 -17.05 -18.47 -10.54
C ALA A 29 -15.67 -17.80 -10.72
N ASP A 30 -15.21 -17.73 -11.98
CA ASP A 30 -13.98 -17.02 -12.33
C ASP A 30 -14.13 -15.51 -12.11
N HIS A 31 -13.10 -14.89 -11.55
CA HIS A 31 -13.02 -13.45 -11.31
C HIS A 31 -12.64 -12.64 -12.57
N GLY A 32 -12.28 -13.31 -13.68
CA GLY A 32 -11.88 -12.67 -14.94
C GLY A 32 -10.61 -11.82 -14.85
N GLY A 33 -9.74 -12.09 -13.87
CA GLY A 33 -8.54 -11.27 -13.61
C GLY A 33 -8.84 -9.86 -13.07
N ILE A 34 -10.07 -9.58 -12.66
CA ILE A 34 -10.50 -8.23 -12.24
C ILE A 34 -10.38 -8.06 -10.73
N ALA A 35 -9.51 -7.14 -10.31
CA ALA A 35 -9.49 -6.67 -8.91
C ALA A 35 -10.68 -5.73 -8.66
N ARG A 36 -11.34 -5.91 -7.51
CA ARG A 36 -12.47 -5.09 -7.08
C ARG A 36 -12.21 -4.51 -5.70
N GLN A 37 -12.64 -3.28 -5.48
CA GLN A 37 -12.55 -2.65 -4.17
C GLN A 37 -13.82 -1.86 -3.86
N VAL A 38 -14.35 -2.07 -2.67
CA VAL A 38 -15.49 -1.34 -2.12
C VAL A 38 -15.04 -0.59 -0.88
N PHE A 39 -15.58 0.59 -0.68
CA PHE A 39 -15.29 1.41 0.50
C PHE A 39 -16.46 1.34 1.48
N TYR A 40 -16.21 0.79 2.64
CA TYR A 40 -17.12 0.74 3.78
C TYR A 40 -16.72 1.79 4.83
N PRO A 41 -17.61 2.13 5.77
CA PRO A 41 -17.29 3.08 6.85
C PRO A 41 -16.09 2.67 7.73
N GLY A 42 -15.82 1.36 7.82
CA GLY A 42 -14.64 0.82 8.52
C GLY A 42 -13.35 0.92 7.73
N GLY A 43 -13.43 1.08 6.41
CA GLY A 43 -12.31 1.15 5.49
C GLY A 43 -12.53 0.36 4.19
N PRO A 44 -11.52 0.29 3.32
CA PRO A 44 -11.63 -0.46 2.07
C PRO A 44 -11.70 -1.97 2.29
N PHE A 45 -12.48 -2.62 1.41
CA PHE A 45 -12.57 -4.07 1.26
C PHE A 45 -12.20 -4.41 -0.18
N ALA A 46 -11.03 -5.03 -0.37
CA ALA A 46 -10.51 -5.39 -1.68
C ALA A 46 -10.60 -6.90 -1.91
N VAL A 47 -10.95 -7.26 -3.15
CA VAL A 47 -11.00 -8.63 -3.68
C VAL A 47 -9.99 -8.69 -4.82
N LEU A 48 -8.86 -9.33 -4.59
CA LEU A 48 -7.73 -9.36 -5.52
C LEU A 48 -7.63 -10.76 -6.15
N PRO A 49 -7.60 -10.86 -7.49
CA PRO A 49 -7.57 -12.15 -8.17
C PRO A 49 -6.30 -12.94 -7.83
N LEU A 50 -6.48 -14.22 -7.55
CA LEU A 50 -5.44 -15.24 -7.42
C LEU A 50 -5.68 -16.34 -8.46
N PRO A 51 -4.68 -17.19 -8.78
CA PRO A 51 -4.89 -18.36 -9.63
C PRO A 51 -6.02 -19.28 -9.13
N GLU A 52 -6.55 -20.14 -10.01
CA GLU A 52 -7.48 -21.22 -9.65
C GLU A 52 -8.82 -20.79 -9.03
N ARG A 53 -9.44 -19.73 -9.54
CA ARG A 53 -10.68 -19.18 -9.03
C ARG A 53 -10.64 -18.86 -7.53
N ARG A 54 -9.51 -18.34 -7.09
CA ARG A 54 -9.30 -17.81 -5.73
C ARG A 54 -9.17 -16.29 -5.75
N ALA A 55 -9.47 -15.69 -4.62
CA ALA A 55 -9.22 -14.28 -4.41
C ALA A 55 -8.58 -14.03 -3.05
N GLN A 56 -7.66 -13.06 -3.02
CA GLN A 56 -7.16 -12.51 -1.77
C GLN A 56 -8.09 -11.41 -1.29
N ILE A 57 -8.62 -11.57 -0.09
CA ILE A 57 -9.33 -10.50 0.62
C ILE A 57 -8.32 -9.66 1.39
N VAL A 58 -8.38 -8.34 1.19
CA VAL A 58 -7.71 -7.34 2.01
C VAL A 58 -8.77 -6.38 2.51
N TRP A 59 -9.08 -6.49 3.79
CA TRP A 59 -10.19 -5.80 4.41
C TRP A 59 -9.72 -4.95 5.58
N SER A 60 -9.84 -3.63 5.45
CA SER A 60 -9.58 -2.69 6.54
C SER A 60 -10.85 -2.47 7.34
N GLU A 61 -10.76 -2.65 8.67
CA GLU A 61 -11.90 -2.48 9.57
C GLU A 61 -11.44 -1.80 10.88
N ARG A 62 -12.36 -1.14 11.56
CA ARG A 62 -12.08 -0.58 12.90
C ARG A 62 -11.58 -1.66 13.84
N THR A 63 -10.51 -1.38 14.58
CA THR A 63 -9.78 -2.39 15.37
C THR A 63 -10.70 -3.21 16.30
N ALA A 64 -11.67 -2.57 16.96
CA ALA A 64 -12.58 -3.29 17.86
C ALA A 64 -13.48 -4.30 17.11
N LEU A 65 -14.00 -3.93 15.92
CA LEU A 65 -14.82 -4.82 15.11
C LEU A 65 -13.95 -5.89 14.42
N ALA A 66 -12.77 -5.52 13.96
CA ALA A 66 -11.81 -6.47 13.37
C ALA A 66 -11.40 -7.57 14.37
N ALA A 67 -11.19 -7.22 15.64
CA ALA A 67 -10.88 -8.19 16.69
C ALA A 67 -12.04 -9.20 16.92
N ARG A 68 -13.28 -8.72 16.90
CA ARG A 68 -14.46 -9.59 17.00
C ARG A 68 -14.57 -10.54 15.81
N ILE A 69 -14.37 -10.03 14.60
CA ILE A 69 -14.42 -10.82 13.36
C ILE A 69 -13.28 -11.85 13.32
N ALA A 70 -12.08 -11.47 13.70
CA ALA A 70 -10.92 -12.37 13.77
C ALA A 70 -11.11 -13.51 14.78
N GLY A 71 -11.91 -13.28 15.84
CA GLY A 71 -12.25 -14.29 16.86
C GLY A 71 -13.37 -15.26 16.47
N LEU A 72 -14.06 -15.06 15.34
CA LEU A 72 -15.06 -15.99 14.85
C LEU A 72 -14.41 -17.30 14.39
N ASP A 73 -15.18 -18.38 14.37
CA ASP A 73 -14.79 -19.61 13.69
C ASP A 73 -14.73 -19.39 12.16
N ASP A 74 -14.31 -20.40 11.41
CA ASP A 74 -14.14 -20.28 9.96
C ASP A 74 -15.47 -20.05 9.23
N ALA A 75 -16.55 -20.66 9.71
CA ALA A 75 -17.89 -20.49 9.14
C ALA A 75 -18.41 -19.06 9.35
N GLY A 76 -18.32 -18.54 10.56
CA GLY A 76 -18.73 -17.17 10.89
C GLY A 76 -17.87 -16.12 10.19
N TYR A 77 -16.57 -16.37 10.06
CA TYR A 77 -15.66 -15.47 9.33
C TYR A 77 -15.99 -15.43 7.84
N LEU A 78 -16.26 -16.59 7.22
CA LEU A 78 -16.66 -16.68 5.81
C LEU A 78 -18.00 -15.96 5.57
N GLU A 79 -18.95 -16.07 6.50
CA GLU A 79 -20.23 -15.39 6.39
C GLU A 79 -20.07 -13.86 6.47
N GLU A 80 -19.16 -13.35 7.31
CA GLU A 80 -18.81 -11.93 7.33
C GLU A 80 -18.20 -11.45 6.00
N ILE A 81 -17.39 -12.29 5.35
CA ILE A 81 -16.85 -12.01 4.01
C ILE A 81 -17.99 -11.97 2.99
N ARG A 82 -18.88 -13.00 2.97
CA ARG A 82 -20.02 -13.09 2.04
C ARG A 82 -20.92 -11.86 2.13
N ARG A 83 -21.21 -11.40 3.33
CA ARG A 83 -22.00 -10.19 3.56
C ARG A 83 -21.38 -8.95 2.93
N ARG A 84 -20.04 -8.82 2.98
CA ARG A 84 -19.32 -7.68 2.38
C ARG A 84 -19.07 -7.83 0.90
N LEU A 85 -18.95 -9.05 0.41
CA LEU A 85 -18.90 -9.29 -1.03
C LEU A 85 -20.21 -8.83 -1.72
N GLY A 86 -21.36 -9.00 -1.05
CA GLY A 86 -22.66 -8.69 -1.64
C GLY A 86 -22.83 -9.42 -2.98
N GLY A 87 -23.10 -8.71 -4.06
CA GLY A 87 -23.19 -9.29 -5.40
C GLY A 87 -21.88 -9.30 -6.21
N LEU A 88 -20.74 -8.96 -5.62
CA LEU A 88 -19.47 -8.86 -6.35
C LEU A 88 -18.87 -10.20 -6.73
N ALA A 89 -19.01 -11.19 -5.85
CA ALA A 89 -18.54 -12.55 -6.05
C ALA A 89 -19.20 -13.48 -5.00
N GLU A 90 -19.23 -14.77 -5.28
CA GLU A 90 -19.70 -15.80 -4.36
C GLU A 90 -18.50 -16.56 -3.78
N ALA A 91 -18.28 -16.42 -2.46
CA ALA A 91 -17.26 -17.16 -1.72
C ALA A 91 -17.77 -18.51 -1.29
N THR A 92 -17.09 -19.59 -1.70
CA THR A 92 -17.44 -20.96 -1.36
C THR A 92 -16.72 -21.48 -0.11
N GLY A 93 -15.50 -20.99 0.16
CA GLY A 93 -14.71 -21.42 1.29
C GLY A 93 -13.53 -20.46 1.58
N LEU A 94 -12.87 -20.70 2.71
CA LEU A 94 -11.58 -20.09 3.02
C LEU A 94 -10.46 -20.95 2.42
N ALA A 95 -9.53 -20.32 1.68
CA ALA A 95 -8.43 -20.99 0.96
C ALA A 95 -7.06 -20.81 1.63
N GLY A 96 -7.01 -20.21 2.82
CA GLY A 96 -5.75 -19.95 3.50
C GLY A 96 -5.90 -19.48 4.94
N ARG A 97 -4.77 -19.20 5.58
CA ARG A 97 -4.75 -18.71 6.96
C ARG A 97 -5.31 -17.28 7.04
N ARG A 98 -6.15 -17.06 8.04
CA ARG A 98 -6.61 -15.73 8.42
C ARG A 98 -5.49 -14.99 9.14
N ARG A 99 -5.26 -13.74 8.76
CA ARG A 99 -4.26 -12.86 9.40
C ARG A 99 -4.86 -11.51 9.70
N ALA A 100 -4.38 -10.88 10.77
CA ALA A 100 -4.78 -9.54 11.19
C ALA A 100 -3.54 -8.70 11.44
N TYR A 101 -3.51 -7.46 10.90
CA TYR A 101 -2.39 -6.53 11.02
C TYR A 101 -2.91 -5.16 11.45
N PRO A 102 -2.35 -4.53 12.49
CA PRO A 102 -2.68 -3.14 12.80
C PRO A 102 -2.24 -2.25 11.64
N LEU A 103 -3.09 -1.30 11.25
CA LEU A 103 -2.79 -0.36 10.18
C LEU A 103 -2.26 0.95 10.76
N GLU A 104 -1.11 1.38 10.23
CA GLU A 104 -0.45 2.60 10.64
C GLU A 104 0.17 3.32 9.44
N ILE A 105 0.41 4.60 9.61
CA ILE A 105 1.32 5.37 8.76
C ILE A 105 2.55 5.68 9.59
N ALA A 106 3.72 5.41 9.05
CA ALA A 106 4.99 5.77 9.66
C ALA A 106 5.99 6.18 8.58
N LEU A 107 6.70 7.27 8.81
CA LEU A 107 7.75 7.77 7.94
C LEU A 107 9.01 8.02 8.76
N ALA A 108 10.12 7.44 8.35
CA ALA A 108 11.41 7.70 8.97
C ALA A 108 11.84 9.15 8.74
N TYR A 109 12.39 9.80 9.77
CA TYR A 109 12.95 11.14 9.64
C TYR A 109 14.18 11.17 8.73
N ALA A 110 14.93 10.07 8.67
CA ALA A 110 16.01 9.84 7.72
C ALA A 110 15.92 8.41 7.19
N PHE A 111 16.17 8.25 5.88
CA PHE A 111 16.18 6.95 5.19
C PHE A 111 17.56 6.31 5.19
N ALA A 112 18.57 7.03 5.65
CA ALA A 112 19.94 6.55 5.68
C ALA A 112 20.68 6.99 6.95
N ALA A 113 21.67 6.19 7.33
CA ALA A 113 22.71 6.48 8.29
C ALA A 113 24.04 5.92 7.71
N PRO A 114 25.22 6.25 8.26
CA PRO A 114 26.46 5.67 7.78
C PRO A 114 26.38 4.14 7.66
N ARG A 115 26.61 3.62 6.46
CA ARG A 115 26.55 2.18 6.09
C ARG A 115 25.20 1.52 6.26
N LEU A 116 24.10 2.28 6.39
CA LEU A 116 22.74 1.77 6.54
C LEU A 116 21.78 2.56 5.66
N ALA A 117 20.96 1.86 4.89
CA ALA A 117 19.81 2.43 4.17
C ALA A 117 18.53 1.69 4.56
N LEU A 118 17.44 2.43 4.74
CA LEU A 118 16.09 1.90 4.97
C LEU A 118 15.34 1.86 3.65
N LEU A 119 14.60 0.76 3.40
CA LEU A 119 13.78 0.57 2.21
C LEU A 119 12.40 0.05 2.61
N GLY A 120 11.40 0.34 1.78
CA GLY A 120 10.03 -0.14 1.96
C GLY A 120 9.46 0.22 3.34
N ASP A 121 8.77 -0.70 3.97
CA ASP A 121 8.10 -0.49 5.26
C ASP A 121 9.05 -0.10 6.40
N ALA A 122 10.35 -0.39 6.28
CA ALA A 122 11.35 0.07 7.24
C ALA A 122 11.56 1.60 7.16
N ALA A 123 11.39 2.20 6.00
CA ALA A 123 11.50 3.65 5.77
C ALA A 123 10.13 4.34 5.86
N HIS A 124 9.09 3.70 5.31
CA HIS A 124 7.76 4.30 5.19
C HIS A 124 6.66 3.20 5.19
N ALA A 125 5.92 3.09 6.26
CA ALA A 125 4.70 2.30 6.31
C ALA A 125 3.51 3.15 5.85
N MET A 126 2.67 2.61 4.97
CA MET A 126 1.53 3.31 4.38
C MET A 126 0.24 2.51 4.52
N HIS A 127 -0.91 3.21 4.47
CA HIS A 127 -2.19 2.53 4.43
C HIS A 127 -2.32 1.71 3.12
N PRO A 128 -2.80 0.45 3.17
CA PRO A 128 -2.87 -0.44 2.00
C PRO A 128 -3.98 -0.06 1.00
N ILE A 129 -4.64 1.09 1.15
CA ILE A 129 -5.80 1.53 0.36
C ILE A 129 -5.58 1.49 -1.15
N ALA A 130 -4.35 1.73 -1.60
CA ALA A 130 -3.99 1.72 -3.02
C ALA A 130 -3.06 0.57 -3.41
N GLY A 131 -2.71 -0.34 -2.48
CA GLY A 131 -1.81 -1.46 -2.72
C GLY A 131 -0.37 -1.05 -3.07
N GLN A 132 0.05 0.19 -2.77
CA GLN A 132 1.30 0.78 -3.27
C GLN A 132 2.56 0.45 -2.46
N GLY A 133 2.42 -0.11 -1.25
CA GLY A 133 3.56 -0.33 -0.34
C GLY A 133 4.70 -1.11 -1.01
N PHE A 134 4.38 -2.21 -1.68
CA PHE A 134 5.36 -3.03 -2.39
C PHE A 134 6.00 -2.27 -3.57
N ASN A 135 5.21 -1.56 -4.36
CA ASN A 135 5.69 -0.80 -5.53
C ASN A 135 6.67 0.30 -5.12
N VAL A 136 6.39 1.00 -4.00
CA VAL A 136 7.29 2.01 -3.45
C VAL A 136 8.58 1.37 -2.95
N GLY A 137 8.49 0.22 -2.27
CA GLY A 137 9.67 -0.55 -1.85
C GLY A 137 10.55 -1.00 -3.02
N LEU A 138 9.96 -1.47 -4.12
CA LEU A 138 10.71 -1.79 -5.35
C LEU A 138 11.39 -0.56 -5.95
N ARG A 139 10.73 0.59 -5.93
CA ARG A 139 11.33 1.85 -6.37
C ARG A 139 12.51 2.25 -5.47
N ASP A 140 12.42 2.02 -4.17
CA ASP A 140 13.55 2.24 -3.24
C ASP A 140 14.74 1.35 -3.61
N VAL A 141 14.50 0.06 -3.86
CA VAL A 141 15.55 -0.89 -4.28
C VAL A 141 16.21 -0.44 -5.57
N ALA A 142 15.43 -0.05 -6.58
CA ALA A 142 15.93 0.39 -7.87
C ALA A 142 16.78 1.68 -7.74
N THR A 143 16.29 2.65 -6.96
CA THR A 143 17.02 3.91 -6.70
C THR A 143 18.33 3.65 -5.95
N LEU A 144 18.30 2.82 -4.91
CA LEU A 144 19.50 2.50 -4.16
C LEU A 144 20.52 1.78 -5.04
N ALA A 145 20.08 0.82 -5.84
CA ALA A 145 20.94 0.10 -6.77
C ALA A 145 21.64 1.06 -7.75
N GLU A 146 20.93 2.01 -8.33
CA GLU A 146 21.51 3.01 -9.22
C GLU A 146 22.54 3.89 -8.50
N VAL A 147 22.19 4.43 -7.33
CA VAL A 147 23.11 5.27 -6.53
C VAL A 147 24.39 4.52 -6.16
N LEU A 148 24.27 3.24 -5.74
CA LEU A 148 25.45 2.44 -5.37
C LEU A 148 26.31 2.07 -6.59
N ALA A 149 25.67 1.74 -7.72
CA ALA A 149 26.38 1.42 -8.97
C ALA A 149 27.15 2.65 -9.48
N GLU A 150 26.55 3.82 -9.44
CA GLU A 150 27.23 5.08 -9.80
C GLU A 150 28.39 5.42 -8.86
N ALA A 151 28.17 5.26 -7.54
CA ALA A 151 29.23 5.48 -6.56
C ALA A 151 30.44 4.55 -6.81
N ARG A 152 30.16 3.28 -7.07
CA ARG A 152 31.20 2.29 -7.39
C ARG A 152 31.98 2.65 -8.67
N ARG A 153 31.28 3.09 -9.73
CA ARG A 153 31.95 3.53 -10.98
C ARG A 153 32.84 4.74 -10.78
N ARG A 154 32.51 5.60 -9.80
CA ARG A 154 33.33 6.79 -9.43
C ARG A 154 34.44 6.48 -8.43
N GLY A 155 34.56 5.21 -7.96
CA GLY A 155 35.54 4.84 -6.93
C GLY A 155 35.18 5.35 -5.53
N GLU A 156 33.91 5.75 -5.30
CA GLU A 156 33.45 6.23 -3.99
C GLU A 156 33.15 5.04 -3.05
N ASP A 157 33.37 5.20 -1.74
CA ASP A 157 32.88 4.23 -0.75
C ASP A 157 31.35 4.33 -0.69
N VAL A 158 30.68 3.26 -1.11
CA VAL A 158 29.21 3.15 -1.19
C VAL A 158 28.51 3.32 0.16
N GLY A 159 29.21 3.14 1.27
CA GLY A 159 28.66 3.26 2.63
C GLY A 159 28.76 4.65 3.24
N THR A 160 29.33 5.62 2.54
CA THR A 160 29.47 6.98 3.06
C THR A 160 28.13 7.69 3.15
N ALA A 161 28.03 8.64 4.10
CA ALA A 161 26.83 9.46 4.25
C ALA A 161 26.52 10.24 2.96
N ALA A 162 27.52 10.73 2.23
CA ALA A 162 27.35 11.48 1.00
C ALA A 162 26.69 10.65 -0.12
N VAL A 163 27.06 9.38 -0.26
CA VAL A 163 26.45 8.47 -1.23
C VAL A 163 25.01 8.14 -0.83
N LEU A 164 24.78 7.75 0.43
CA LEU A 164 23.45 7.35 0.90
C LEU A 164 22.48 8.54 0.99
N ASP A 165 22.97 9.77 1.14
CA ASP A 165 22.14 10.96 1.10
C ASP A 165 21.58 11.26 -0.31
N ARG A 166 22.27 10.83 -1.38
CA ARG A 166 21.71 10.87 -2.76
C ARG A 166 20.45 10.00 -2.86
N TYR A 167 20.51 8.78 -2.33
CA TYR A 167 19.35 7.90 -2.24
C TYR A 167 18.21 8.51 -1.44
N GLN A 168 18.50 9.03 -0.24
CA GLN A 168 17.50 9.63 0.64
C GLN A 168 16.81 10.83 -0.01
N ARG A 169 17.55 11.75 -0.63
CA ARG A 169 16.99 12.93 -1.31
C ARG A 169 16.06 12.55 -2.45
N TRP A 170 16.44 11.53 -3.22
CA TRP A 170 15.61 11.05 -4.33
C TRP A 170 14.30 10.43 -3.83
N ARG A 171 14.36 9.58 -2.80
CA ARG A 171 13.19 8.80 -2.37
C ARG A 171 12.26 9.49 -1.40
N ARG A 172 12.79 10.38 -0.55
CA ARG A 172 12.01 10.94 0.54
C ARG A 172 10.82 11.79 0.07
N PHE A 173 11.00 12.58 -0.96
CA PHE A 173 9.92 13.41 -1.51
C PHE A 173 8.78 12.55 -2.04
N ASP A 174 9.07 11.58 -2.90
CA ASP A 174 8.09 10.67 -3.48
C ASP A 174 7.31 9.89 -2.42
N SER A 175 8.04 9.29 -1.46
CA SER A 175 7.43 8.50 -0.39
C SER A 175 6.55 9.34 0.54
N THR A 176 6.97 10.58 0.83
CA THR A 176 6.18 11.51 1.65
C THR A 176 4.91 11.95 0.91
N ALA A 177 5.04 12.31 -0.37
CA ALA A 177 3.90 12.71 -1.19
C ALA A 177 2.87 11.59 -1.32
N LEU A 178 3.31 10.37 -1.63
CA LEU A 178 2.41 9.22 -1.75
C LEU A 178 1.79 8.83 -0.40
N GLY A 179 2.54 8.89 0.70
CA GLY A 179 2.02 8.70 2.05
C GLY A 179 0.91 9.70 2.38
N GLY A 180 1.09 10.97 2.01
CA GLY A 180 0.06 12.00 2.16
C GLY A 180 -1.19 11.73 1.32
N VAL A 181 -1.02 11.30 0.07
CA VAL A 181 -2.15 10.94 -0.83
C VAL A 181 -2.93 9.75 -0.26
N THR A 182 -2.26 8.68 0.13
CA THR A 182 -2.92 7.48 0.69
C THR A 182 -3.62 7.77 2.01
N ASP A 183 -3.04 8.60 2.87
CA ASP A 183 -3.67 9.06 4.11
C ASP A 183 -4.91 9.93 3.82
N GLY A 184 -4.82 10.86 2.89
CA GLY A 184 -5.93 11.70 2.46
C GLY A 184 -7.08 10.88 1.86
N LEU A 185 -6.77 9.91 1.01
CA LEU A 185 -7.77 8.97 0.47
C LEU A 185 -8.41 8.14 1.58
N ASN A 186 -7.63 7.56 2.50
CA ASN A 186 -8.21 6.80 3.60
C ASN A 186 -9.19 7.64 4.42
N ARG A 187 -8.84 8.88 4.78
CA ARG A 187 -9.74 9.78 5.51
C ARG A 187 -11.00 10.11 4.71
N LEU A 188 -10.84 10.42 3.42
CA LEU A 188 -11.96 10.78 2.54
C LEU A 188 -12.96 9.62 2.39
N PHE A 189 -12.46 8.39 2.26
CA PHE A 189 -13.30 7.22 2.05
C PHE A 189 -13.80 6.55 3.34
N SER A 190 -13.20 6.86 4.49
CA SER A 190 -13.64 6.35 5.81
C SER A 190 -14.62 7.28 6.53
N THR A 191 -15.03 8.40 5.90
CA THR A 191 -16.00 9.33 6.51
C THR A 191 -17.40 9.13 5.94
N ASP A 192 -18.40 9.16 6.82
CA ASP A 192 -19.83 9.07 6.45
C ASP A 192 -20.54 10.43 6.45
N ALA A 193 -19.80 11.55 6.65
CA ALA A 193 -20.38 12.88 6.60
C ALA A 193 -21.02 13.16 5.23
N GLY A 194 -22.33 13.43 5.20
CA GLY A 194 -23.13 13.59 3.97
C GLY A 194 -22.51 14.54 2.94
N PRO A 195 -22.06 15.75 3.31
CA PRO A 195 -21.43 16.69 2.36
C PRO A 195 -20.13 16.15 1.76
N VAL A 196 -19.29 15.49 2.56
CA VAL A 196 -18.02 14.89 2.09
C VAL A 196 -18.30 13.73 1.15
N ARG A 197 -19.30 12.92 1.45
CA ARG A 197 -19.72 11.81 0.59
C ARG A 197 -20.20 12.32 -0.77
N ALA A 198 -21.04 13.37 -0.80
CA ALA A 198 -21.54 13.96 -2.04
C ALA A 198 -20.39 14.53 -2.89
N LEU A 199 -19.44 15.23 -2.28
CA LEU A 199 -18.25 15.76 -2.96
C LEU A 199 -17.36 14.64 -3.52
N ARG A 200 -17.12 13.58 -2.76
CA ARG A 200 -16.38 12.39 -3.21
C ARG A 200 -17.04 11.75 -4.42
N ASP A 201 -18.36 11.53 -4.37
CA ASP A 201 -19.10 10.87 -5.44
C ASP A 201 -19.13 11.73 -6.71
N ALA A 202 -19.20 13.05 -6.57
CA ALA A 202 -19.07 14.01 -7.68
C ALA A 202 -17.64 13.97 -8.27
N GLY A 203 -16.62 13.95 -7.43
CA GLY A 203 -15.21 13.85 -7.85
C GLY A 203 -14.92 12.56 -8.62
N LEU A 204 -15.42 11.43 -8.14
CA LEU A 204 -15.26 10.14 -8.85
C LEU A 204 -15.97 10.14 -10.20
N ARG A 205 -17.18 10.71 -10.28
CA ARG A 205 -17.89 10.87 -11.57
C ARG A 205 -17.11 11.75 -12.53
N PHE A 206 -16.56 12.86 -12.07
CA PHE A 206 -15.72 13.74 -12.87
C PHE A 206 -14.48 13.02 -13.42
N VAL A 207 -13.71 12.33 -12.55
CA VAL A 207 -12.54 11.55 -12.97
C VAL A 207 -12.91 10.49 -14.00
N ASN A 208 -14.05 9.81 -13.80
CA ASN A 208 -14.51 8.78 -14.74
C ASN A 208 -14.94 9.37 -16.10
N ALA A 209 -15.51 10.59 -16.10
CA ALA A 209 -15.92 11.30 -17.30
C ALA A 209 -14.78 12.05 -18.02
N ALA A 210 -13.58 12.15 -17.41
CA ALA A 210 -12.43 12.86 -17.95
C ALA A 210 -11.26 11.88 -18.28
N PRO A 211 -11.21 11.31 -19.52
CA PRO A 211 -10.24 10.26 -19.86
C PRO A 211 -8.78 10.67 -19.69
N ALA A 212 -8.44 11.94 -19.91
CA ALA A 212 -7.07 12.44 -19.73
C ALA A 212 -6.65 12.44 -18.24
N VAL A 213 -7.55 12.88 -17.36
CA VAL A 213 -7.33 12.87 -15.91
C VAL A 213 -7.22 11.44 -15.40
N LYS A 214 -8.16 10.58 -15.83
CA LYS A 214 -8.16 9.15 -15.49
C LYS A 214 -6.85 8.47 -15.90
N ARG A 215 -6.38 8.67 -17.14
CA ARG A 215 -5.10 8.11 -17.60
C ARG A 215 -3.92 8.60 -16.75
N ARG A 216 -3.84 9.89 -16.44
CA ARG A 216 -2.75 10.43 -15.62
C ARG A 216 -2.73 9.81 -14.22
N ILE A 217 -3.90 9.68 -13.57
CA ILE A 217 -4.01 9.01 -12.28
C ILE A 217 -3.59 7.53 -12.38
N MET A 218 -4.01 6.83 -13.44
CA MET A 218 -3.63 5.43 -13.67
C MET A 218 -2.12 5.29 -13.89
N THR A 219 -1.49 6.16 -14.68
CA THR A 219 -0.04 6.17 -14.93
C THR A 219 0.74 6.40 -13.63
N ALA A 220 0.31 7.38 -12.83
CA ALA A 220 0.90 7.63 -11.51
C ALA A 220 0.72 6.44 -10.55
N ALA A 221 -0.48 5.85 -10.50
CA ALA A 221 -0.76 4.67 -9.69
C ALA A 221 0.01 3.43 -10.15
N ALA A 222 0.27 3.29 -11.44
CA ALA A 222 1.13 2.22 -11.99
C ALA A 222 2.63 2.43 -11.70
N GLY A 223 3.00 3.58 -11.10
CA GLY A 223 4.39 3.88 -10.80
C GLY A 223 5.22 4.26 -12.03
N LEU A 224 4.55 4.67 -13.12
CA LEU A 224 5.18 5.03 -14.41
C LEU A 224 5.37 6.55 -14.58
N ASP A 225 5.17 7.32 -13.50
CA ASP A 225 5.29 8.78 -13.51
C ASP A 225 6.46 9.23 -12.62
N GLY A 226 7.03 10.40 -12.93
CA GLY A 226 8.12 11.02 -12.18
C GLY A 226 9.52 10.58 -12.64
N ASP A 227 10.51 10.86 -11.81
CA ASP A 227 11.91 10.50 -12.04
C ASP A 227 12.15 9.03 -11.69
N LEU A 228 12.10 8.17 -12.70
CA LEU A 228 12.21 6.72 -12.54
C LEU A 228 13.67 6.28 -12.60
N PRO A 229 14.13 5.44 -11.64
CA PRO A 229 15.41 4.75 -11.72
C PRO A 229 15.53 3.90 -12.99
N ARG A 230 16.75 3.73 -13.48
CA ARG A 230 17.06 2.98 -14.72
C ARG A 230 16.47 1.57 -14.72
N LEU A 231 16.59 0.85 -13.61
CA LEU A 231 16.01 -0.50 -13.48
C LEU A 231 14.50 -0.54 -13.75
N LEU A 232 13.76 0.49 -13.38
CA LEU A 232 12.31 0.57 -13.65
C LEU A 232 12.00 1.00 -15.09
N ARG A 233 13.01 1.43 -15.84
CA ARG A 233 12.93 1.67 -17.30
C ARG A 233 13.43 0.48 -18.11
N GLY A 234 13.85 -0.62 -17.46
CA GLY A 234 14.45 -1.77 -18.12
C GLY A 234 15.91 -1.58 -18.51
N GLU A 235 16.58 -0.59 -17.94
CA GLU A 235 17.97 -0.25 -18.19
C GLU A 235 18.86 -0.74 -17.03
N ALA A 236 20.13 -1.07 -17.31
CA ALA A 236 21.10 -1.39 -16.26
C ALA A 236 21.42 -0.15 -15.39
N PRO A 237 21.58 -0.29 -14.07
CA PRO A 237 21.86 0.82 -13.16
C PRO A 237 23.26 1.40 -13.33
#